data_fef2df8b9062cff1051cfa8bc7d47666
#
_entry.id   fef2df8b9062cff1051cfa8bc7d47666
#
_cell.length_a   1.000
_cell.length_b   1.000
_cell.length_c   1.000
_cell.angle_alpha   90.00
_cell.angle_beta   90.00
_cell.angle_gamma   90.00
#
_symmetry.space_group_name_H-M   'P 1'
#
loop_
_entity.id
_entity.type
_entity.pdbx_description
1 polymer ?
#
loop_
_entity_poly.entity_id
_entity_poly.type
_entity_poly.pdbx_seq_one_letter_code
_entity_poly.pdbx_strand_id
1 'polypeptide(L)'
;MLLLYICFVYYILKEEMMEGGKSNTYDVVIIGGGPAGLTAGLYTSRARLRTLLIENGLFGGQMTTTETIDNYPGFPQGVTGDELSRLMEEQAKRFGTETVNQEVIEVKLEGDLKLVRTHESSYFCKALIICTGTEYRKLGVPGEKEFAGKGVSYCATCDGAFFKDSRIVVVGGGDSALTEALCLTKFVKELTIIHRRDALRATKIYQEKAMANPKIKFLWNSVVHEIKGDSLVRAVLVKNVKTGEITEFETEGAFLFVGLLPRTQFLEGLVQMDEAGYIITDDNCETSVKGIFAAGDCRRKLLRQIATSVGDGATAAFAAEKYLEIQE
;
A
#
# COMPACT_ATOMS: atom_id res chain seq x y z
N MET A 1 2.60 27.27 -40.34
CA MET A 1 2.13 25.93 -39.89
C MET A 1 2.55 25.62 -38.45
N LEU A 2 3.80 25.81 -38.06
CA LEU A 2 4.29 25.56 -36.69
C LEU A 2 3.63 26.47 -35.62
N LEU A 3 3.46 27.77 -35.91
CA LEU A 3 2.79 28.71 -34.98
C LEU A 3 1.31 28.39 -34.76
N LEU A 4 0.60 27.96 -35.79
CA LEU A 4 -0.80 27.52 -35.67
C LEU A 4 -0.95 26.24 -34.87
N TYR A 5 0.01 25.30 -34.98
CA TYR A 5 0.06 24.08 -34.19
C TYR A 5 0.36 24.40 -32.73
N ILE A 6 1.30 25.31 -32.45
CA ILE A 6 1.63 25.78 -31.08
C ILE A 6 0.43 26.48 -30.43
N CYS A 7 -0.26 27.37 -31.18
CA CYS A 7 -1.48 28.02 -30.69
C CYS A 7 -2.62 27.03 -30.44
N PHE A 8 -2.80 26.02 -31.30
CA PHE A 8 -3.83 25.00 -31.15
C PHE A 8 -3.57 24.09 -29.94
N VAL A 9 -2.30 23.64 -29.74
CA VAL A 9 -1.89 22.88 -28.57
C VAL A 9 -2.04 23.71 -27.29
N TYR A 10 -1.63 25.00 -27.32
CA TYR A 10 -1.83 25.93 -26.20
C TYR A 10 -3.31 26.14 -25.86
N TYR A 11 -4.18 26.22 -26.87
CA TYR A 11 -5.61 26.39 -26.66
C TYR A 11 -6.26 25.13 -26.06
N ILE A 12 -5.90 23.93 -26.53
CA ILE A 12 -6.39 22.66 -25.98
C ILE A 12 -5.91 22.50 -24.54
N LEU A 13 -4.60 22.73 -24.27
CA LEU A 13 -4.06 22.67 -22.90
C LEU A 13 -4.77 23.68 -21.98
N LYS A 14 -5.11 24.86 -22.47
CA LYS A 14 -5.84 25.87 -21.70
C LYS A 14 -7.28 25.45 -21.41
N GLU A 15 -7.97 24.77 -22.31
CA GLU A 15 -9.29 24.20 -22.06
C GLU A 15 -9.22 23.03 -21.05
N GLU A 16 -8.24 22.13 -21.18
CA GLU A 16 -8.02 21.04 -20.21
C GLU A 16 -7.65 21.57 -18.81
N MET A 17 -6.95 22.72 -18.73
CA MET A 17 -6.65 23.39 -17.45
C MET A 17 -7.87 24.06 -16.79
N MET A 18 -9.00 24.18 -17.50
CA MET A 18 -10.21 24.86 -17.07
C MET A 18 -11.46 24.00 -17.30
N GLU A 19 -11.67 23.00 -16.48
CA GLU A 19 -12.87 22.17 -16.52
C GLU A 19 -13.96 22.76 -15.61
N GLY A 20 -15.15 23.03 -16.14
CA GLY A 20 -16.27 23.55 -15.35
C GLY A 20 -16.04 24.94 -14.72
N GLY A 21 -15.15 25.79 -15.28
CA GLY A 21 -14.86 27.13 -14.79
C GLY A 21 -13.94 27.22 -13.56
N LYS A 22 -13.42 26.08 -13.09
CA LYS A 22 -12.35 26.03 -12.06
C LYS A 22 -11.04 25.61 -12.72
N SER A 23 -9.94 26.25 -12.31
CA SER A 23 -8.60 25.82 -12.77
C SER A 23 -8.26 24.45 -12.17
N ASN A 24 -7.92 23.49 -13.04
CA ASN A 24 -7.40 22.17 -12.64
C ASN A 24 -5.89 22.20 -12.36
N THR A 25 -5.32 23.39 -12.15
CA THR A 25 -3.90 23.57 -11.83
C THR A 25 -3.72 23.75 -10.32
N TYR A 26 -2.85 22.95 -9.74
CA TYR A 26 -2.55 22.92 -8.30
C TYR A 26 -1.06 23.24 -8.07
N ASP A 27 -0.71 23.71 -6.89
CA ASP A 27 0.69 23.78 -6.50
C ASP A 27 1.23 22.35 -6.27
N VAL A 28 0.43 21.53 -5.56
CA VAL A 28 0.76 20.13 -5.26
C VAL A 28 -0.41 19.22 -5.57
N VAL A 29 -0.14 18.12 -6.29
CA VAL A 29 -1.03 16.96 -6.38
C VAL A 29 -0.41 15.80 -5.60
N ILE A 30 -1.24 15.09 -4.83
CA ILE A 30 -0.85 13.92 -4.06
C ILE A 30 -1.64 12.73 -4.59
N ILE A 31 -0.97 11.62 -4.91
CA ILE A 31 -1.59 10.38 -5.37
C ILE A 31 -1.54 9.35 -4.26
N GLY A 32 -2.70 8.97 -3.74
CA GLY A 32 -2.87 7.98 -2.67
C GLY A 32 -3.20 8.62 -1.31
N GLY A 33 -4.34 8.24 -0.75
CA GLY A 33 -4.94 8.76 0.49
C GLY A 33 -4.65 7.93 1.73
N GLY A 34 -3.56 7.16 1.74
CA GLY A 34 -3.08 6.48 2.94
C GLY A 34 -2.40 7.44 3.94
N PRO A 35 -1.80 6.93 5.03
CA PRO A 35 -1.17 7.76 6.07
C PRO A 35 -0.13 8.76 5.52
N ALA A 36 0.65 8.35 4.52
CA ALA A 36 1.63 9.22 3.89
C ALA A 36 0.96 10.38 3.14
N GLY A 37 -0.06 10.09 2.32
CA GLY A 37 -0.75 11.12 1.53
C GLY A 37 -1.57 12.07 2.37
N LEU A 38 -2.31 11.56 3.36
CA LEU A 38 -3.07 12.40 4.30
C LEU A 38 -2.16 13.34 5.09
N THR A 39 -0.97 12.84 5.50
CA THR A 39 0.03 13.68 6.17
C THR A 39 0.63 14.70 5.21
N ALA A 40 0.97 14.29 3.99
CA ALA A 40 1.47 15.22 2.97
C ALA A 40 0.45 16.33 2.69
N GLY A 41 -0.84 15.99 2.51
CA GLY A 41 -1.92 16.95 2.33
C GLY A 41 -2.07 17.94 3.49
N LEU A 42 -1.98 17.44 4.72
CA LEU A 42 -1.99 18.28 5.92
C LEU A 42 -0.86 19.31 5.89
N TYR A 43 0.38 18.89 5.60
CA TYR A 43 1.55 19.77 5.64
C TYR A 43 1.54 20.78 4.48
N THR A 44 1.27 20.37 3.26
CA THR A 44 1.21 21.26 2.09
C THR A 44 0.09 22.29 2.21
N SER A 45 -1.09 21.88 2.68
CA SER A 45 -2.22 22.81 2.90
C SER A 45 -1.95 23.80 4.05
N ARG A 46 -1.22 23.38 5.09
CA ARG A 46 -0.76 24.32 6.16
C ARG A 46 0.25 25.33 5.64
N ALA A 47 1.08 24.95 4.67
CA ALA A 47 1.97 25.87 3.96
C ALA A 47 1.24 26.79 2.96
N ARG A 48 -0.10 26.74 2.92
CA ARG A 48 -0.94 27.55 2.01
C ARG A 48 -0.78 27.19 0.53
N LEU A 49 -0.24 26.03 0.21
CA LEU A 49 -0.19 25.52 -1.14
C LEU A 49 -1.56 24.96 -1.55
N ARG A 50 -2.01 25.28 -2.76
CA ARG A 50 -3.23 24.70 -3.31
C ARG A 50 -2.99 23.22 -3.58
N THR A 51 -3.57 22.35 -2.76
CA THR A 51 -3.29 20.92 -2.71
C THR A 51 -4.50 20.08 -3.08
N LEU A 52 -4.32 19.16 -4.02
CA LEU A 52 -5.28 18.11 -4.37
C LEU A 52 -4.73 16.75 -3.95
N LEU A 53 -5.55 15.95 -3.27
CA LEU A 53 -5.26 14.56 -2.96
C LEU A 53 -6.24 13.65 -3.70
N ILE A 54 -5.70 12.73 -4.50
CA ILE A 54 -6.45 11.78 -5.33
C ILE A 54 -6.31 10.40 -4.72
N GLU A 55 -7.43 9.73 -4.42
CA GLU A 55 -7.49 8.37 -3.89
C GLU A 55 -8.46 7.53 -4.70
N ASN A 56 -8.09 6.28 -4.97
CA ASN A 56 -8.96 5.30 -5.65
C ASN A 56 -9.58 4.34 -4.63
N GLY A 57 -10.42 4.82 -3.75
CA GLY A 57 -11.05 3.98 -2.72
C GLY A 57 -11.32 4.74 -1.43
N LEU A 58 -11.14 4.07 -0.30
CA LEU A 58 -11.31 4.68 1.02
C LEU A 58 -10.03 5.39 1.45
N PHE A 59 -10.17 6.61 1.96
CA PHE A 59 -9.07 7.32 2.59
C PHE A 59 -8.59 6.54 3.83
N GLY A 60 -7.27 6.45 4.01
CA GLY A 60 -6.61 5.65 5.02
C GLY A 60 -5.80 4.46 4.43
N GLY A 61 -6.11 4.03 3.20
CA GLY A 61 -5.41 2.94 2.52
C GLY A 61 -5.48 1.62 3.32
N GLN A 62 -4.38 0.87 3.39
CA GLN A 62 -4.35 -0.42 4.12
C GLN A 62 -4.67 -0.29 5.62
N MET A 63 -4.50 0.87 6.22
CA MET A 63 -4.78 1.11 7.62
C MET A 63 -6.26 0.90 7.97
N THR A 64 -7.19 1.21 7.04
CA THR A 64 -8.65 1.07 7.25
C THR A 64 -9.08 -0.36 7.57
N THR A 65 -8.33 -1.36 7.14
CA THR A 65 -8.64 -2.77 7.34
C THR A 65 -8.06 -3.35 8.65
N THR A 66 -7.40 -2.53 9.46
CA THR A 66 -6.78 -2.97 10.72
C THR A 66 -7.73 -2.72 11.88
N GLU A 67 -8.12 -3.78 12.60
CA GLU A 67 -9.07 -3.68 13.73
C GLU A 67 -8.49 -2.83 14.87
N THR A 68 -7.24 -3.10 15.27
CA THR A 68 -6.55 -2.34 16.33
C THR A 68 -5.11 -2.06 15.94
N ILE A 69 -4.72 -0.80 16.04
CA ILE A 69 -3.38 -0.30 15.81
C ILE A 69 -2.77 0.05 17.18
N ASP A 70 -1.86 -0.80 17.66
CA ASP A 70 -1.21 -0.65 18.96
C ASP A 70 0.16 0.02 18.89
N ASN A 71 0.69 0.21 17.69
CA ASN A 71 2.05 0.68 17.45
C ASN A 71 2.15 2.07 16.81
N TYR A 72 1.05 2.83 16.83
CA TYR A 72 1.05 4.23 16.43
C TYR A 72 1.12 5.13 17.67
N PRO A 73 2.18 5.95 17.84
CA PRO A 73 2.37 6.75 19.03
C PRO A 73 1.23 7.77 19.24
N GLY A 74 0.82 7.98 20.49
CA GLY A 74 -0.26 8.90 20.86
C GLY A 74 -1.56 8.20 21.26
N PHE A 75 -1.67 6.89 21.03
CA PHE A 75 -2.85 6.08 21.37
C PHE A 75 -2.48 4.94 22.33
N PRO A 76 -2.35 5.21 23.65
CA PRO A 76 -1.86 4.22 24.62
C PRO A 76 -2.80 3.01 24.82
N GLN A 77 -4.07 3.10 24.42
CA GLN A 77 -5.04 2.00 24.41
C GLN A 77 -5.26 1.41 23.00
N GLY A 78 -4.42 1.80 22.03
CA GLY A 78 -4.66 1.50 20.63
C GLY A 78 -5.73 2.41 20.01
N VAL A 79 -5.89 2.30 18.70
CA VAL A 79 -6.92 2.98 17.92
C VAL A 79 -7.32 2.08 16.76
N THR A 80 -8.59 2.11 16.31
CA THR A 80 -8.97 1.37 15.13
C THR A 80 -8.42 2.02 13.86
N GLY A 81 -8.15 1.22 12.83
CA GLY A 81 -7.65 1.74 11.56
C GLY A 81 -8.62 2.70 10.91
N ASP A 82 -9.91 2.43 11.00
CA ASP A 82 -10.97 3.29 10.49
C ASP A 82 -11.01 4.65 11.22
N GLU A 83 -10.97 4.63 12.56
CA GLU A 83 -10.95 5.86 13.36
C GLU A 83 -9.72 6.72 13.07
N LEU A 84 -8.53 6.13 13.04
CA LEU A 84 -7.30 6.87 12.74
C LEU A 84 -7.35 7.45 11.32
N SER A 85 -7.87 6.70 10.34
CA SER A 85 -8.04 7.16 8.96
C SER A 85 -8.94 8.38 8.89
N ARG A 86 -10.11 8.32 9.54
CA ARG A 86 -11.06 9.42 9.60
C ARG A 86 -10.47 10.67 10.27
N LEU A 87 -9.77 10.51 11.40
CA LEU A 87 -9.12 11.63 12.09
C LEU A 87 -8.05 12.31 11.24
N MET A 88 -7.23 11.53 10.51
CA MET A 88 -6.20 12.07 9.62
C MET A 88 -6.82 12.79 8.41
N GLU A 89 -7.88 12.23 7.83
CA GLU A 89 -8.59 12.85 6.71
C GLU A 89 -9.26 14.17 7.12
N GLU A 90 -9.99 14.18 8.23
CA GLU A 90 -10.61 15.38 8.78
C GLU A 90 -9.57 16.47 9.08
N GLN A 91 -8.40 16.06 9.61
CA GLN A 91 -7.32 17.01 9.90
C GLN A 91 -6.76 17.62 8.61
N ALA A 92 -6.52 16.86 7.56
CA ALA A 92 -6.04 17.36 6.27
C ALA A 92 -7.05 18.32 5.63
N LYS A 93 -8.33 17.91 5.55
CA LYS A 93 -9.43 18.73 5.00
C LYS A 93 -9.63 20.03 5.76
N ARG A 94 -9.49 20.06 7.09
CA ARG A 94 -9.59 21.26 7.91
C ARG A 94 -8.61 22.37 7.50
N PHE A 95 -7.45 21.99 6.95
CA PHE A 95 -6.45 22.95 6.46
C PHE A 95 -6.59 23.28 4.98
N GLY A 96 -7.55 22.69 4.27
CA GLY A 96 -7.87 23.03 2.88
C GLY A 96 -7.37 22.03 1.84
N THR A 97 -6.95 20.82 2.23
CA THR A 97 -6.68 19.76 1.25
C THR A 97 -7.95 19.42 0.48
N GLU A 98 -7.97 19.70 -0.82
CA GLU A 98 -9.02 19.24 -1.72
C GLU A 98 -8.85 17.73 -1.95
N THR A 99 -9.96 16.97 -1.98
CA THR A 99 -9.91 15.51 -2.15
C THR A 99 -10.85 15.07 -3.25
N VAL A 100 -10.41 14.11 -4.08
CA VAL A 100 -11.25 13.44 -5.08
C VAL A 100 -11.05 11.94 -5.01
N ASN A 101 -12.13 11.20 -5.28
CA ASN A 101 -12.09 9.74 -5.34
C ASN A 101 -12.07 9.31 -6.81
N GLN A 102 -10.85 9.13 -7.35
CA GLN A 102 -10.61 8.80 -8.75
C GLN A 102 -9.35 7.94 -8.89
N GLU A 103 -9.29 7.11 -9.92
CA GLU A 103 -8.12 6.32 -10.25
C GLU A 103 -7.17 7.08 -11.17
N VAL A 104 -5.92 7.27 -10.71
CA VAL A 104 -4.87 7.82 -11.56
C VAL A 104 -4.34 6.73 -12.49
N ILE A 105 -4.40 6.99 -13.78
CA ILE A 105 -4.00 6.05 -14.83
C ILE A 105 -2.69 6.45 -15.54
N GLU A 106 -2.31 7.72 -15.46
CA GLU A 106 -1.13 8.22 -16.15
C GLU A 106 -0.56 9.47 -15.46
N VAL A 107 0.77 9.56 -15.48
CA VAL A 107 1.52 10.78 -15.11
C VAL A 107 2.50 11.11 -16.23
N LYS A 108 2.53 12.38 -16.64
CA LYS A 108 3.45 12.89 -17.66
C LYS A 108 4.08 14.21 -17.24
N LEU A 109 5.23 14.51 -17.83
CA LEU A 109 5.84 15.83 -17.74
C LEU A 109 5.35 16.70 -18.91
N GLU A 110 4.78 17.87 -18.59
CA GLU A 110 4.29 18.85 -19.54
C GLU A 110 4.98 20.20 -19.30
N GLY A 111 6.18 20.35 -19.88
CA GLY A 111 7.06 21.48 -19.58
C GLY A 111 7.48 21.46 -18.11
N ASP A 112 7.19 22.54 -17.39
CA ASP A 112 7.51 22.67 -15.96
C ASP A 112 6.42 22.03 -15.06
N LEU A 113 5.27 21.67 -15.62
CA LEU A 113 4.15 21.05 -14.91
C LEU A 113 4.20 19.52 -15.02
N LYS A 114 3.51 18.87 -14.09
CA LYS A 114 3.21 17.44 -14.12
C LYS A 114 1.72 17.30 -14.40
N LEU A 115 1.39 16.56 -15.45
CA LEU A 115 0.03 16.16 -15.79
C LEU A 115 -0.29 14.85 -15.05
N VAL A 116 -1.36 14.86 -14.29
CA VAL A 116 -1.94 13.67 -13.61
C VAL A 116 -3.30 13.41 -14.25
N ARG A 117 -3.44 12.27 -14.91
CA ARG A 117 -4.67 11.89 -15.60
C ARG A 117 -5.39 10.78 -14.85
N THR A 118 -6.70 10.95 -14.71
CA THR A 118 -7.63 9.92 -14.25
C THR A 118 -8.52 9.47 -15.40
N HIS A 119 -9.45 8.55 -15.18
CA HIS A 119 -10.49 8.22 -16.17
C HIS A 119 -11.47 9.37 -16.42
N GLU A 120 -11.60 10.31 -15.48
CA GLU A 120 -12.63 11.34 -15.46
C GLU A 120 -12.07 12.74 -15.77
N SER A 121 -10.83 13.02 -15.36
CA SER A 121 -10.26 14.38 -15.38
C SER A 121 -8.76 14.38 -15.59
N SER A 122 -8.24 15.56 -15.95
CA SER A 122 -6.82 15.87 -16.02
C SER A 122 -6.48 16.98 -15.02
N TYR A 123 -5.42 16.78 -14.25
CA TYR A 123 -4.92 17.73 -13.24
C TYR A 123 -3.49 18.12 -13.56
N PHE A 124 -3.15 19.38 -13.39
CA PHE A 124 -1.79 19.89 -13.54
C PHE A 124 -1.24 20.32 -12.19
N CYS A 125 0.03 20.06 -11.94
CA CYS A 125 0.68 20.53 -10.72
C CYS A 125 2.14 20.92 -10.95
N LYS A 126 2.63 21.81 -10.08
CA LYS A 126 4.05 22.21 -10.04
C LYS A 126 4.89 21.16 -9.32
N ALA A 127 4.36 20.54 -8.26
CA ALA A 127 4.98 19.43 -7.54
C ALA A 127 4.02 18.25 -7.40
N LEU A 128 4.54 17.02 -7.45
CA LEU A 128 3.78 15.78 -7.34
C LEU A 128 4.33 14.94 -6.20
N ILE A 129 3.45 14.43 -5.31
CA ILE A 129 3.83 13.51 -4.23
C ILE A 129 3.13 12.17 -4.44
N ILE A 130 3.90 11.10 -4.60
CA ILE A 130 3.41 9.74 -4.84
C ILE A 130 3.32 9.01 -3.51
N CYS A 131 2.09 8.64 -3.09
CA CYS A 131 1.77 8.00 -1.81
C CYS A 131 0.93 6.74 -1.99
N THR A 132 1.06 6.05 -3.13
CA THR A 132 0.19 4.95 -3.58
C THR A 132 0.31 3.67 -2.76
N GLY A 133 1.33 3.57 -1.91
CA GLY A 133 1.53 2.44 -1.01
C GLY A 133 1.83 1.13 -1.76
N THR A 134 1.35 0.03 -1.16
CA THR A 134 1.54 -1.34 -1.65
C THR A 134 0.23 -2.11 -1.66
N GLU A 135 0.23 -3.27 -2.29
CA GLU A 135 -0.84 -4.25 -2.19
C GLU A 135 -0.26 -5.64 -1.83
N TYR A 136 -1.11 -6.51 -1.30
CA TYR A 136 -0.71 -7.87 -1.00
C TYR A 136 -0.51 -8.67 -2.28
N ARG A 137 0.66 -9.31 -2.39
CA ARG A 137 0.93 -10.25 -3.48
C ARG A 137 -0.01 -11.43 -3.36
N LYS A 138 -0.67 -11.77 -4.48
CA LYS A 138 -1.51 -12.96 -4.59
C LYS A 138 -0.64 -14.19 -4.89
N LEU A 139 -1.10 -15.37 -4.46
CA LEU A 139 -0.49 -16.64 -4.86
C LEU A 139 -0.79 -16.98 -6.33
N GLY A 140 -1.98 -16.55 -6.81
CA GLY A 140 -2.47 -16.87 -8.15
C GLY A 140 -2.93 -18.31 -8.31
N VAL A 141 -3.33 -18.97 -7.22
CA VAL A 141 -3.78 -20.36 -7.23
C VAL A 141 -5.31 -20.46 -7.32
N PRO A 142 -5.85 -21.59 -7.87
CA PRO A 142 -7.30 -21.84 -7.86
C PRO A 142 -7.87 -21.74 -6.44
N GLY A 143 -9.07 -21.17 -6.31
CA GLY A 143 -9.76 -20.94 -5.04
C GLY A 143 -9.33 -19.68 -4.27
N GLU A 144 -8.15 -19.09 -4.54
CA GLU A 144 -7.70 -17.91 -3.79
C GLU A 144 -8.68 -16.74 -3.90
N LYS A 145 -9.12 -16.42 -5.12
CA LYS A 145 -10.06 -15.32 -5.37
C LYS A 145 -11.47 -15.65 -4.88
N GLU A 146 -11.91 -16.89 -5.06
CA GLU A 146 -13.24 -17.38 -4.71
C GLU A 146 -13.48 -17.32 -3.20
N PHE A 147 -12.46 -17.72 -2.42
CA PHE A 147 -12.53 -17.78 -0.95
C PHE A 147 -11.95 -16.54 -0.25
N ALA A 148 -11.61 -15.48 -0.99
CA ALA A 148 -11.20 -14.20 -0.37
C ALA A 148 -12.33 -13.65 0.52
N GLY A 149 -12.05 -13.42 1.82
CA GLY A 149 -13.06 -13.08 2.84
C GLY A 149 -13.97 -14.24 3.26
N LYS A 150 -13.75 -15.45 2.73
CA LYS A 150 -14.49 -16.68 3.07
C LYS A 150 -13.55 -17.78 3.60
N GLY A 151 -12.51 -17.36 4.31
CA GLY A 151 -11.49 -18.25 4.83
C GLY A 151 -10.08 -17.97 4.26
N VAL A 152 -9.95 -17.26 3.14
CA VAL A 152 -8.67 -16.71 2.67
C VAL A 152 -8.54 -15.28 3.17
N SER A 153 -7.43 -14.99 3.85
CA SER A 153 -7.10 -13.68 4.41
C SER A 153 -5.67 -13.25 4.09
N TYR A 154 -5.41 -11.94 4.14
CA TYR A 154 -4.11 -11.30 3.97
C TYR A 154 -3.73 -10.44 5.18
N CYS A 155 -4.55 -10.44 6.25
CA CYS A 155 -4.39 -9.62 7.44
C CYS A 155 -4.77 -10.44 8.69
N ALA A 156 -3.78 -10.80 9.51
CA ALA A 156 -4.04 -11.54 10.75
C ALA A 156 -4.79 -10.70 11.78
N THR A 157 -4.44 -9.43 11.88
CA THR A 157 -5.07 -8.50 12.84
C THR A 157 -6.54 -8.26 12.50
N CYS A 158 -6.88 -8.20 11.20
CA CYS A 158 -8.24 -7.95 10.74
C CYS A 158 -9.15 -9.17 10.97
N ASP A 159 -8.67 -10.36 10.60
CA ASP A 159 -9.50 -11.54 10.45
C ASP A 159 -9.24 -12.63 11.51
N GLY A 160 -8.14 -12.51 12.28
CA GLY A 160 -7.71 -13.55 13.21
C GLY A 160 -8.77 -13.94 14.22
N ALA A 161 -9.57 -12.99 14.72
CA ALA A 161 -10.64 -13.25 15.69
C ALA A 161 -11.77 -14.16 15.15
N PHE A 162 -12.01 -14.16 13.83
CA PHE A 162 -13.03 -15.03 13.20
C PHE A 162 -12.62 -16.50 13.19
N PHE A 163 -11.32 -16.80 13.41
CA PHE A 163 -10.75 -18.15 13.41
C PHE A 163 -10.50 -18.67 14.83
N LYS A 164 -11.27 -18.19 15.81
CA LYS A 164 -11.16 -18.67 17.18
C LYS A 164 -11.32 -20.20 17.24
N ASP A 165 -10.36 -20.84 17.92
CA ASP A 165 -10.29 -22.30 18.13
C ASP A 165 -10.21 -23.14 16.83
N SER A 166 -10.00 -22.51 15.67
CA SER A 166 -9.85 -23.16 14.37
C SER A 166 -8.43 -23.67 14.11
N ARG A 167 -8.30 -24.56 13.13
CA ARG A 167 -7.01 -24.95 12.52
C ARG A 167 -6.84 -24.17 11.22
N ILE A 168 -5.74 -23.46 11.10
CA ILE A 168 -5.48 -22.62 9.92
C ILE A 168 -4.10 -22.89 9.32
N VAL A 169 -3.90 -22.46 8.10
CA VAL A 169 -2.58 -22.39 7.47
C VAL A 169 -2.12 -20.96 7.29
N VAL A 170 -0.82 -20.75 7.41
CA VAL A 170 -0.13 -19.48 7.11
C VAL A 170 0.86 -19.74 5.99
N VAL A 171 0.78 -19.00 4.91
CA VAL A 171 1.65 -19.18 3.76
C VAL A 171 2.69 -18.06 3.73
N GLY A 172 3.97 -18.43 3.90
CA GLY A 172 5.05 -17.47 3.90
C GLY A 172 6.27 -17.95 4.70
N GLY A 173 7.24 -17.09 4.94
CA GLY A 173 8.46 -17.43 5.68
C GLY A 173 9.41 -16.26 5.87
N GLY A 174 8.92 -15.02 5.65
CA GLY A 174 9.58 -13.77 6.00
C GLY A 174 9.05 -13.19 7.32
N ASP A 175 9.57 -12.03 7.72
CA ASP A 175 9.18 -11.36 8.98
C ASP A 175 7.66 -11.18 9.11
N SER A 176 7.00 -10.67 8.06
CA SER A 176 5.54 -10.49 8.06
C SER A 176 4.80 -11.81 8.34
N ALA A 177 5.18 -12.91 7.66
CA ALA A 177 4.52 -14.20 7.87
C ALA A 177 4.65 -14.71 9.30
N LEU A 178 5.82 -14.55 9.93
CA LEU A 178 6.06 -15.03 11.27
C LEU A 178 5.44 -14.13 12.35
N THR A 179 5.50 -12.81 12.19
CA THR A 179 4.84 -11.87 13.11
C THR A 179 3.33 -12.05 13.11
N GLU A 180 2.74 -12.17 11.92
CA GLU A 180 1.30 -12.41 11.76
C GLU A 180 0.90 -13.81 12.27
N ALA A 181 1.73 -14.86 12.02
CA ALA A 181 1.50 -16.19 12.59
C ALA A 181 1.51 -16.18 14.11
N LEU A 182 2.47 -15.48 14.73
CA LEU A 182 2.53 -15.32 16.18
C LEU A 182 1.31 -14.58 16.74
N CYS A 183 0.82 -13.56 16.02
CA CYS A 183 -0.42 -12.86 16.36
C CYS A 183 -1.62 -13.82 16.33
N LEU A 184 -1.76 -14.61 15.26
CA LEU A 184 -2.84 -15.57 15.08
C LEU A 184 -2.89 -16.66 16.17
N THR A 185 -1.75 -17.02 16.80
CA THR A 185 -1.75 -18.01 17.89
C THR A 185 -2.57 -17.58 19.11
N LYS A 186 -2.89 -16.29 19.25
CA LYS A 186 -3.77 -15.80 20.32
C LYS A 186 -5.22 -16.29 20.15
N PHE A 187 -5.63 -16.55 18.94
CA PHE A 187 -7.01 -16.88 18.59
C PHE A 187 -7.19 -18.36 18.25
N VAL A 188 -6.30 -18.90 17.40
CA VAL A 188 -6.49 -20.22 16.81
C VAL A 188 -6.09 -21.37 17.75
N LYS A 189 -6.63 -22.56 17.47
CA LYS A 189 -6.24 -23.79 18.15
C LYS A 189 -4.83 -24.23 17.74
N GLU A 190 -4.57 -24.18 16.43
CA GLU A 190 -3.30 -24.62 15.81
C GLU A 190 -3.14 -23.92 14.46
N LEU A 191 -1.91 -23.60 14.08
CA LEU A 191 -1.60 -23.13 12.73
C LEU A 191 -0.40 -23.85 12.15
N THR A 192 -0.41 -24.06 10.83
CA THR A 192 0.71 -24.65 10.09
C THR A 192 1.27 -23.62 9.11
N ILE A 193 2.56 -23.30 9.27
CA ILE A 193 3.28 -22.43 8.32
C ILE A 193 3.71 -23.28 7.13
N ILE A 194 3.17 -22.97 5.94
CA ILE A 194 3.56 -23.58 4.67
C ILE A 194 4.67 -22.72 4.06
N HIS A 195 5.86 -23.31 3.91
CA HIS A 195 7.01 -22.60 3.36
C HIS A 195 7.71 -23.38 2.25
N ARG A 196 8.00 -22.68 1.13
CA ARG A 196 8.59 -23.28 -0.09
C ARG A 196 10.04 -23.73 0.04
N ARG A 197 10.73 -23.37 1.13
CA ARG A 197 12.12 -23.73 1.42
C ARG A 197 12.19 -24.55 2.71
N ASP A 198 13.37 -25.06 3.02
CA ASP A 198 13.68 -25.75 4.26
C ASP A 198 14.22 -24.82 5.37
N ALA A 199 14.30 -23.50 5.09
CA ALA A 199 14.73 -22.49 6.05
C ALA A 199 13.94 -21.18 5.86
N LEU A 200 13.60 -20.54 6.97
CA LEU A 200 12.92 -19.26 7.00
C LEU A 200 13.86 -18.11 6.62
N ARG A 201 13.29 -17.04 6.06
CA ARG A 201 14.03 -15.79 5.77
C ARG A 201 13.83 -14.71 6.83
N ALA A 202 12.90 -14.94 7.74
CA ALA A 202 12.59 -14.02 8.82
C ALA A 202 13.80 -13.77 9.73
N THR A 203 13.76 -12.66 10.47
CA THR A 203 14.72 -12.32 11.53
C THR A 203 14.76 -13.42 12.57
N LYS A 204 15.94 -13.75 13.10
CA LYS A 204 16.17 -14.88 14.02
C LYS A 204 15.25 -14.88 15.22
N ILE A 205 15.01 -13.73 15.84
CA ILE A 205 14.11 -13.61 16.98
C ILE A 205 12.69 -14.08 16.71
N TYR A 206 12.16 -13.84 15.50
CA TYR A 206 10.83 -14.32 15.10
C TYR A 206 10.85 -15.82 14.80
N GLN A 207 11.95 -16.33 14.21
CA GLN A 207 12.13 -17.76 14.00
C GLN A 207 12.10 -18.51 15.33
N GLU A 208 12.89 -18.08 16.32
CA GLU A 208 12.97 -18.67 17.64
C GLU A 208 11.60 -18.67 18.35
N LYS A 209 10.89 -17.53 18.34
CA LYS A 209 9.55 -17.42 18.92
C LYS A 209 8.54 -18.35 18.24
N ALA A 210 8.56 -18.44 16.91
CA ALA A 210 7.65 -19.28 16.16
C ALA A 210 7.95 -20.77 16.36
N MET A 211 9.23 -21.17 16.37
CA MET A 211 9.66 -22.55 16.61
C MET A 211 9.38 -23.01 18.06
N ALA A 212 9.43 -22.12 19.03
CA ALA A 212 9.14 -22.43 20.43
C ALA A 212 7.61 -22.45 20.73
N ASN A 213 6.76 -21.98 19.82
CA ASN A 213 5.33 -21.90 20.06
C ASN A 213 4.65 -23.26 19.78
N PRO A 214 4.03 -23.93 20.78
CA PRO A 214 3.45 -25.27 20.60
C PRO A 214 2.24 -25.30 19.64
N LYS A 215 1.62 -24.15 19.32
CA LYS A 215 0.53 -24.06 18.36
C LYS A 215 1.01 -23.97 16.91
N ILE A 216 2.31 -23.71 16.68
CA ILE A 216 2.87 -23.52 15.32
C ILE A 216 3.55 -24.81 14.85
N LYS A 217 3.10 -25.29 13.71
CA LYS A 217 3.74 -26.37 12.94
C LYS A 217 4.34 -25.81 11.65
N PHE A 218 5.29 -26.54 11.08
CA PHE A 218 5.95 -26.15 9.83
C PHE A 218 5.80 -27.24 8.78
N LEU A 219 5.38 -26.86 7.58
CA LEU A 219 5.36 -27.69 6.38
C LEU A 219 6.37 -27.13 5.39
N TRP A 220 7.56 -27.71 5.42
CA TRP A 220 8.70 -27.27 4.65
C TRP A 220 8.65 -27.79 3.19
N ASN A 221 9.40 -27.09 2.31
CA ASN A 221 9.52 -27.45 0.89
C ASN A 221 8.16 -27.58 0.22
N SER A 222 7.20 -26.76 0.61
CA SER A 222 5.80 -26.91 0.23
C SER A 222 5.20 -25.58 -0.23
N VAL A 223 4.36 -25.66 -1.23
CA VAL A 223 3.59 -24.51 -1.76
C VAL A 223 2.12 -24.90 -1.83
N VAL A 224 1.24 -23.92 -1.63
CA VAL A 224 -0.19 -24.12 -1.88
C VAL A 224 -0.38 -24.22 -3.38
N HIS A 225 -1.08 -25.26 -3.83
CA HIS A 225 -1.41 -25.53 -5.21
C HIS A 225 -2.85 -25.14 -5.55
N GLU A 226 -3.77 -25.32 -4.60
CA GLU A 226 -5.18 -25.01 -4.71
C GLU A 226 -5.78 -24.79 -3.33
N ILE A 227 -6.78 -23.93 -3.21
CA ILE A 227 -7.58 -23.73 -2.00
C ILE A 227 -8.97 -24.26 -2.28
N LYS A 228 -9.47 -25.17 -1.42
CA LYS A 228 -10.73 -25.87 -1.58
C LYS A 228 -11.72 -25.52 -0.48
N GLY A 229 -12.97 -25.59 -0.84
CA GLY A 229 -14.09 -25.40 0.10
C GLY A 229 -15.44 -25.54 -0.56
N ASP A 230 -16.45 -25.21 0.21
CA ASP A 230 -17.84 -25.08 -0.26
C ASP A 230 -18.29 -23.60 -0.21
N SER A 231 -18.86 -23.17 0.88
CA SER A 231 -19.13 -21.75 1.19
C SER A 231 -17.96 -21.07 1.87
N LEU A 232 -17.11 -21.85 2.56
CA LEU A 232 -15.91 -21.43 3.29
C LEU A 232 -14.75 -22.37 2.95
N VAL A 233 -13.52 -21.97 3.23
CA VAL A 233 -12.34 -22.84 3.11
C VAL A 233 -12.48 -24.08 3.98
N ARG A 234 -12.14 -25.27 3.41
CA ARG A 234 -12.13 -26.57 4.08
C ARG A 234 -10.78 -27.28 4.01
N ALA A 235 -10.03 -27.01 2.95
CA ALA A 235 -8.72 -27.63 2.75
C ALA A 235 -7.84 -26.79 1.81
N VAL A 236 -6.54 -27.06 1.82
CA VAL A 236 -5.60 -26.63 0.80
C VAL A 236 -4.91 -27.86 0.19
N LEU A 237 -4.76 -27.88 -1.12
CA LEU A 237 -3.84 -28.82 -1.77
C LEU A 237 -2.44 -28.24 -1.68
N VAL A 238 -1.54 -29.02 -1.10
CA VAL A 238 -0.15 -28.60 -0.90
C VAL A 238 0.75 -29.47 -1.76
N LYS A 239 1.59 -28.83 -2.58
CA LYS A 239 2.59 -29.52 -3.41
C LYS A 239 3.95 -29.43 -2.75
N ASN A 240 4.59 -30.56 -2.53
CA ASN A 240 5.99 -30.63 -2.13
C ASN A 240 6.87 -30.27 -3.35
N VAL A 241 7.70 -29.24 -3.22
CA VAL A 241 8.51 -28.75 -4.35
C VAL A 241 9.71 -29.65 -4.69
N LYS A 242 10.11 -30.57 -3.77
CA LYS A 242 11.20 -31.51 -3.99
C LYS A 242 10.72 -32.81 -4.63
N THR A 243 9.58 -33.35 -4.18
CA THR A 243 9.05 -34.64 -4.66
C THR A 243 7.99 -34.48 -5.75
N GLY A 244 7.36 -33.31 -5.85
CA GLY A 244 6.22 -33.06 -6.72
C GLY A 244 4.89 -33.63 -6.22
N GLU A 245 4.90 -34.35 -5.09
CA GLU A 245 3.71 -34.93 -4.47
C GLU A 245 2.71 -33.85 -4.05
N ILE A 246 1.43 -34.09 -4.32
CA ILE A 246 0.32 -33.22 -3.90
C ILE A 246 -0.48 -33.95 -2.84
N THR A 247 -0.64 -33.32 -1.68
CA THR A 247 -1.44 -33.84 -0.57
C THR A 247 -2.51 -32.83 -0.18
N GLU A 248 -3.67 -33.32 0.26
CA GLU A 248 -4.73 -32.48 0.80
C GLU A 248 -4.46 -32.25 2.30
N PHE A 249 -4.54 -30.98 2.71
CA PHE A 249 -4.34 -30.56 4.08
C PHE A 249 -5.60 -29.84 4.57
N GLU A 250 -6.33 -30.46 5.50
CA GLU A 250 -7.55 -29.89 6.08
C GLU A 250 -7.23 -28.61 6.85
N THR A 251 -8.01 -27.57 6.60
CA THR A 251 -7.88 -26.27 7.24
C THR A 251 -9.19 -25.47 7.15
N GLU A 252 -9.45 -24.63 8.13
CA GLU A 252 -10.63 -23.75 8.16
C GLU A 252 -10.30 -22.34 7.67
N GLY A 253 -9.00 -22.03 7.45
CA GLY A 253 -8.56 -20.75 6.91
C GLY A 253 -7.13 -20.77 6.38
N ALA A 254 -6.87 -19.88 5.42
CA ALA A 254 -5.56 -19.71 4.80
C ALA A 254 -5.16 -18.23 4.82
N PHE A 255 -4.12 -17.91 5.58
CA PHE A 255 -3.54 -16.58 5.69
C PHE A 255 -2.31 -16.47 4.78
N LEU A 256 -2.33 -15.52 3.83
CA LEU A 256 -1.35 -15.46 2.75
C LEU A 256 -0.40 -14.27 2.93
N PHE A 257 0.83 -14.55 3.39
CA PHE A 257 1.87 -13.53 3.61
C PHE A 257 3.09 -13.77 2.71
N VAL A 258 2.87 -13.62 1.40
CA VAL A 258 3.88 -13.93 0.35
C VAL A 258 4.57 -12.69 -0.21
N GLY A 259 4.35 -11.55 0.40
CA GLY A 259 5.00 -10.28 0.10
C GLY A 259 4.03 -9.18 -0.28
N LEU A 260 4.60 -8.00 -0.52
CA LEU A 260 3.91 -6.80 -0.97
C LEU A 260 4.37 -6.42 -2.37
N LEU A 261 3.51 -5.78 -3.13
CA LEU A 261 3.79 -5.19 -4.43
C LEU A 261 3.53 -3.69 -4.34
N PRO A 262 4.48 -2.83 -4.73
CA PRO A 262 4.22 -1.40 -4.77
C PRO A 262 3.23 -1.08 -5.90
N ARG A 263 2.33 -0.13 -5.66
CA ARG A 263 1.37 0.36 -6.65
C ARG A 263 1.98 1.50 -7.47
N THR A 264 2.93 1.17 -8.32
CA THR A 264 3.79 2.11 -9.04
C THR A 264 3.88 1.86 -10.54
N GLN A 265 3.15 0.86 -11.07
CA GLN A 265 3.24 0.42 -12.47
C GLN A 265 2.97 1.56 -13.46
N PHE A 266 2.03 2.48 -13.15
CA PHE A 266 1.68 3.62 -13.99
C PHE A 266 2.79 4.69 -14.08
N LEU A 267 3.88 4.52 -13.31
CA LEU A 267 5.05 5.40 -13.29
C LEU A 267 6.29 4.77 -13.96
N GLU A 268 6.11 3.60 -14.59
CA GLU A 268 7.20 2.93 -15.30
C GLU A 268 7.82 3.84 -16.37
N GLY A 269 9.16 3.97 -16.35
CA GLY A 269 9.88 4.86 -17.27
C GLY A 269 9.87 6.34 -16.89
N LEU A 270 9.07 6.76 -15.90
CA LEU A 270 9.04 8.15 -15.45
C LEU A 270 10.02 8.40 -14.30
N VAL A 271 10.04 7.55 -13.28
CA VAL A 271 10.93 7.66 -12.11
C VAL A 271 11.76 6.39 -11.95
N GLN A 272 12.94 6.52 -11.31
CA GLN A 272 13.78 5.36 -11.06
C GLN A 272 13.17 4.46 -9.99
N MET A 273 13.13 3.15 -10.28
CA MET A 273 12.62 2.10 -9.40
C MET A 273 13.65 0.99 -9.21
N ASP A 274 13.52 0.24 -8.11
CA ASP A 274 14.28 -0.99 -7.93
C ASP A 274 13.65 -2.18 -8.70
N GLU A 275 14.31 -3.34 -8.68
CA GLU A 275 13.86 -4.56 -9.37
C GLU A 275 12.47 -5.08 -8.88
N ALA A 276 12.04 -4.66 -7.70
CA ALA A 276 10.74 -5.01 -7.12
C ALA A 276 9.65 -3.96 -7.41
N GLY A 277 10.00 -2.86 -8.12
CA GLY A 277 9.11 -1.77 -8.49
C GLY A 277 8.97 -0.67 -7.42
N TYR A 278 9.75 -0.68 -6.35
CA TYR A 278 9.74 0.39 -5.35
C TYR A 278 10.46 1.62 -5.86
N ILE A 279 9.87 2.80 -5.70
CA ILE A 279 10.46 4.08 -6.10
C ILE A 279 11.73 4.34 -5.29
N ILE A 280 12.83 4.66 -5.96
CA ILE A 280 14.09 5.07 -5.35
C ILE A 280 14.04 6.57 -5.07
N THR A 281 14.28 6.94 -3.81
CA THR A 281 14.33 8.35 -3.38
C THR A 281 15.57 8.59 -2.52
N ASP A 282 15.91 9.85 -2.38
CA ASP A 282 16.85 10.32 -1.36
C ASP A 282 16.20 10.44 0.03
N ASP A 283 16.93 10.99 1.00
CA ASP A 283 16.45 11.19 2.38
C ASP A 283 15.33 12.25 2.49
N ASN A 284 15.24 13.15 1.51
CA ASN A 284 14.18 14.16 1.40
C ASN A 284 12.93 13.64 0.68
N CYS A 285 12.87 12.34 0.38
CA CYS A 285 11.80 11.74 -0.42
C CYS A 285 11.76 12.21 -1.88
N GLU A 286 12.81 12.87 -2.39
CA GLU A 286 12.89 13.31 -3.79
C GLU A 286 13.23 12.13 -4.70
N THR A 287 12.53 12.01 -5.84
CA THR A 287 12.77 10.97 -6.84
C THR A 287 13.87 11.39 -7.82
N SER A 288 14.17 10.56 -8.82
CA SER A 288 15.07 10.90 -9.92
C SER A 288 14.58 12.04 -10.81
N VAL A 289 13.32 12.49 -10.65
CA VAL A 289 12.70 13.56 -11.43
C VAL A 289 12.37 14.74 -10.53
N LYS A 290 12.90 15.91 -10.86
CA LYS A 290 12.70 17.15 -10.10
C LYS A 290 11.21 17.51 -9.95
N GLY A 291 10.82 17.84 -8.71
CA GLY A 291 9.44 18.18 -8.36
C GLY A 291 8.51 16.96 -8.32
N ILE A 292 9.05 15.74 -8.36
CA ILE A 292 8.32 14.50 -8.07
C ILE A 292 8.94 13.86 -6.82
N PHE A 293 8.12 13.62 -5.81
CA PHE A 293 8.45 13.04 -4.52
C PHE A 293 7.70 11.74 -4.32
N ALA A 294 8.22 10.84 -3.48
CA ALA A 294 7.51 9.62 -3.11
C ALA A 294 7.60 9.38 -1.60
N ALA A 295 6.47 9.01 -0.97
CA ALA A 295 6.35 8.83 0.46
C ALA A 295 5.56 7.56 0.82
N GLY A 296 5.89 6.97 1.95
CA GLY A 296 5.24 5.74 2.44
C GLY A 296 5.76 4.47 1.78
N ASP A 297 4.89 3.47 1.71
CA ASP A 297 5.29 2.10 1.40
C ASP A 297 5.62 1.84 -0.08
N CYS A 298 5.27 2.76 -0.98
CA CYS A 298 5.61 2.66 -2.41
C CYS A 298 7.10 2.94 -2.70
N ARG A 299 7.85 3.56 -1.76
CA ARG A 299 9.29 3.81 -1.91
C ARG A 299 10.15 2.71 -1.32
N ARG A 300 11.39 2.61 -1.79
CA ARG A 300 12.40 1.70 -1.23
C ARG A 300 12.81 2.16 0.16
N LYS A 301 12.47 1.39 1.19
CA LYS A 301 12.76 1.68 2.59
C LYS A 301 12.85 0.39 3.43
N LEU A 302 13.49 0.50 4.60
CA LEU A 302 13.70 -0.63 5.50
C LEU A 302 12.39 -1.06 6.19
N LEU A 303 11.65 -0.10 6.74
CA LEU A 303 10.48 -0.33 7.58
C LEU A 303 9.22 0.27 6.94
N ARG A 304 8.17 -0.54 6.81
CA ARG A 304 6.85 -0.15 6.32
C ARG A 304 5.86 -0.22 7.47
N GLN A 305 5.53 0.95 8.01
CA GLN A 305 4.61 1.15 9.14
C GLN A 305 3.88 2.48 8.97
N ILE A 306 2.73 2.64 9.65
CA ILE A 306 1.97 3.89 9.67
C ILE A 306 2.87 5.05 10.09
N ALA A 307 3.61 4.90 11.19
CA ALA A 307 4.49 5.94 11.73
C ALA A 307 5.57 6.38 10.72
N THR A 308 6.20 5.43 10.01
CA THR A 308 7.22 5.77 8.99
C THR A 308 6.59 6.36 7.72
N SER A 309 5.36 6.01 7.40
CA SER A 309 4.61 6.61 6.28
C SER A 309 4.20 8.05 6.59
N VAL A 310 3.79 8.34 7.84
CA VAL A 310 3.54 9.70 8.33
C VAL A 310 4.81 10.55 8.26
N GLY A 311 5.94 10.03 8.74
CA GLY A 311 7.23 10.71 8.65
C GLY A 311 7.65 11.04 7.21
N ASP A 312 7.52 10.06 6.31
CA ASP A 312 7.81 10.28 4.88
C ASP A 312 6.87 11.34 4.28
N GLY A 313 5.57 11.28 4.58
CA GLY A 313 4.58 12.25 4.08
C GLY A 313 4.89 13.68 4.50
N ALA A 314 5.29 13.88 5.76
CA ALA A 314 5.71 15.19 6.27
C ALA A 314 7.00 15.67 5.58
N THR A 315 7.99 14.78 5.40
CA THR A 315 9.27 15.08 4.74
C THR A 315 9.06 15.46 3.28
N ALA A 316 8.28 14.66 2.53
CA ALA A 316 8.00 14.91 1.12
C ALA A 316 7.23 16.23 0.92
N ALA A 317 6.27 16.53 1.80
CA ALA A 317 5.53 17.79 1.74
C ALA A 317 6.43 19.01 1.96
N PHE A 318 7.30 18.94 2.97
CA PHE A 318 8.26 20.02 3.24
C PHE A 318 9.28 20.17 2.10
N ALA A 319 9.78 19.07 1.53
CA ALA A 319 10.66 19.12 0.38
C ALA A 319 9.97 19.70 -0.88
N ALA A 320 8.69 19.37 -1.10
CA ALA A 320 7.90 19.94 -2.18
C ALA A 320 7.68 21.46 -1.99
N GLU A 321 7.43 21.93 -0.76
CA GLU A 321 7.36 23.36 -0.42
C GLU A 321 8.67 24.07 -0.78
N LYS A 322 9.82 23.53 -0.35
CA LYS A 322 11.14 24.10 -0.65
C LYS A 322 11.47 24.10 -2.16
N TYR A 323 11.05 23.06 -2.88
CA TYR A 323 11.17 23.02 -4.32
C TYR A 323 10.37 24.15 -5.00
N LEU A 324 9.16 24.44 -4.54
CA LEU A 324 8.30 25.49 -5.10
C LEU A 324 8.83 26.90 -4.78
N GLU A 325 9.38 27.15 -3.58
CA GLU A 325 10.01 28.43 -3.20
C GLU A 325 11.19 28.82 -4.13
N ILE A 326 11.91 27.83 -4.68
CA ILE A 326 13.04 28.08 -5.59
C ILE A 326 12.56 28.40 -7.02
N GLN A 327 11.32 28.01 -7.37
CA GLN A 327 10.76 28.23 -8.71
C GLN A 327 10.07 29.61 -8.83
N GLU A 328 9.78 30.30 -7.72
CA GLU A 328 9.30 31.67 -7.68
C GLU A 328 10.45 32.68 -7.82
#